data_a06a6ff2b8a42b91468c76ff2d9f377e
#
_entry.id   a06a6ff2b8a42b91468c76ff2d9f377e
#
_cell.length_a   1.000
_cell.length_b   1.000
_cell.length_c   1.000
_cell.angle_alpha   90.00
_cell.angle_beta   90.00
_cell.angle_gamma   90.00
#
_symmetry.space_group_name_H-M   'P 1'
#
loop_
_entity.id
_entity.type
_entity.pdbx_description
1 polymer ?
#
loop_
_entity_poly.entity_id
_entity_poly.type
_entity_poly.pdbx_seq_one_letter_code
_entity_poly.pdbx_strand_id
1 'polypeptide(L)'
;VTSAGATAATPARFSTRMSRQFTLSFTRERLRSAKFLLFFWFAARFLILATWAFITPATQGDVVYYYQKIQVLFSDGPANTLQEYPTPVIWVLLIPYLIGFGNEHGYVIAFVCMMLALDALFSWSLWHSGGSMGGQAVVFWTLFLAMVGPTAFLRFDLITSVLAGWSIIFLLRRHSAVAGGLTALGASVKLWPALLWPALLPGPARQKFRATAGFLLTGLAMVGLSLLYAGWDRLLSPLTWQQGRGLQIESVWATLPMLARTVNSDNYAVTLSRYQAFEIWGPGVNTLLSASDIFFAGGLAVAVLAYLVWLWRGHGRLIEAVVLVQFVIIVMIVTNKTFSPQYMMWLGGPQAAAFAVLGTRSHHVEEFYVDRSRLNTLSMWILVATFLTLLVYPISYDFLVNDWNVRDSLLRFPATLLLAARNIVVVIVLIDVIRWVWSFLRPRAVKAVRQRRRGVEAPQ
;
A
#
# COMPACT_ATOMS: atom_id res chain seq x y z
N VAL A 1 35.52 -59.99 28.87
CA VAL A 1 35.72 -59.10 27.74
C VAL A 1 34.45 -59.09 26.92
N THR A 2 33.64 -58.06 27.05
CA THR A 2 32.86 -57.36 26.01
C THR A 2 31.91 -56.36 26.68
N SER A 3 32.20 -55.12 26.43
CA SER A 3 31.43 -53.97 26.89
C SER A 3 30.20 -53.75 25.98
N ALA A 4 29.04 -53.64 26.57
CA ALA A 4 27.85 -53.15 25.89
C ALA A 4 27.71 -51.65 26.06
N GLY A 5 27.82 -50.93 24.98
CA GLY A 5 27.57 -49.47 24.94
C GLY A 5 26.11 -49.13 24.97
N ALA A 6 25.65 -48.47 26.01
CA ALA A 6 24.35 -47.88 26.09
C ALA A 6 24.36 -46.46 25.45
N THR A 7 23.64 -46.30 24.32
CA THR A 7 23.42 -45.00 23.69
C THR A 7 22.37 -44.20 24.49
N ALA A 8 22.79 -43.17 25.19
CA ALA A 8 21.91 -42.24 25.88
C ALA A 8 21.18 -41.38 24.83
N ALA A 9 19.87 -41.50 24.73
CA ALA A 9 19.01 -40.66 23.93
C ALA A 9 18.87 -39.27 24.59
N THR A 10 19.20 -38.23 23.85
CA THR A 10 19.28 -36.81 24.27
C THR A 10 17.88 -36.27 24.58
N PRO A 11 17.57 -35.75 25.77
CA PRO A 11 16.26 -35.20 26.15
C PRO A 11 15.93 -33.83 25.53
N ALA A 12 16.85 -33.19 24.85
CA ALA A 12 16.72 -31.80 24.41
C ALA A 12 15.78 -31.55 23.22
N ARG A 13 15.45 -32.56 22.42
CA ARG A 13 14.59 -32.41 21.22
C ARG A 13 13.08 -32.48 21.50
N PHE A 14 12.65 -33.05 22.60
CA PHE A 14 11.21 -33.14 22.97
C PHE A 14 10.69 -31.87 23.60
N SER A 15 11.48 -31.18 24.43
CA SER A 15 11.13 -29.92 25.10
C SER A 15 10.93 -28.76 24.11
N THR A 16 11.77 -28.63 23.09
CA THR A 16 11.66 -27.56 22.10
C THR A 16 10.50 -27.73 21.11
N ARG A 17 10.06 -28.97 20.86
CA ARG A 17 8.87 -29.21 20.02
C ARG A 17 7.56 -28.94 20.77
N MET A 18 7.49 -29.28 22.04
CA MET A 18 6.32 -29.03 22.89
C MET A 18 6.14 -27.55 23.19
N SER A 19 7.22 -26.81 23.50
CA SER A 19 7.14 -25.37 23.70
C SER A 19 6.76 -24.62 22.42
N ARG A 20 7.25 -25.01 21.24
CA ARG A 20 6.82 -24.44 19.96
C ARG A 20 5.35 -24.75 19.63
N GLN A 21 4.86 -25.94 19.91
CA GLN A 21 3.45 -26.29 19.70
C GLN A 21 2.53 -25.53 20.67
N PHE A 22 2.92 -25.39 21.94
CA PHE A 22 2.17 -24.65 22.94
C PHE A 22 2.13 -23.13 22.60
N THR A 23 3.25 -22.54 22.22
CA THR A 23 3.32 -21.14 21.77
C THR A 23 2.48 -20.90 20.51
N LEU A 24 2.47 -21.84 19.56
CA LEU A 24 1.69 -21.73 18.34
C LEU A 24 0.18 -21.88 18.57
N SER A 25 -0.24 -22.75 19.49
CA SER A 25 -1.66 -22.89 19.86
C SER A 25 -2.18 -21.68 20.59
N PHE A 26 -1.43 -21.17 21.58
CA PHE A 26 -1.78 -19.99 22.35
C PHE A 26 -1.89 -18.73 21.47
N THR A 27 -0.99 -18.57 20.50
CA THR A 27 -1.05 -17.47 19.52
C THR A 27 -2.27 -17.60 18.59
N ARG A 28 -2.62 -18.82 18.17
CA ARG A 28 -3.81 -19.08 17.34
C ARG A 28 -5.12 -18.77 18.06
N GLU A 29 -5.24 -19.10 19.34
CA GLU A 29 -6.45 -18.79 20.12
C GLU A 29 -6.62 -17.29 20.31
N ARG A 30 -5.56 -16.55 20.65
CA ARG A 30 -5.61 -15.09 20.77
C ARG A 30 -6.01 -14.41 19.48
N LEU A 31 -5.47 -14.83 18.35
CA LEU A 31 -5.82 -14.30 17.03
C LEU A 31 -7.28 -14.60 16.60
N ARG A 32 -7.96 -15.52 17.29
CA ARG A 32 -9.40 -15.80 17.13
C ARG A 32 -10.27 -15.04 18.14
N SER A 33 -9.69 -14.45 19.14
CA SER A 33 -10.42 -13.70 20.18
C SER A 33 -10.78 -12.30 19.69
N ALA A 34 -12.06 -12.03 19.48
CA ALA A 34 -12.56 -10.69 19.14
C ALA A 34 -12.16 -9.64 20.18
N LYS A 35 -12.17 -10.00 21.48
CA LYS A 35 -11.76 -9.10 22.57
C LYS A 35 -10.30 -8.68 22.47
N PHE A 36 -9.40 -9.64 22.15
CA PHE A 36 -7.98 -9.34 21.92
C PHE A 36 -7.78 -8.41 20.71
N LEU A 37 -8.45 -8.70 19.59
CA LEU A 37 -8.33 -7.88 18.39
C LEU A 37 -8.87 -6.46 18.58
N LEU A 38 -10.00 -6.32 19.29
CA LEU A 38 -10.54 -5.00 19.64
C LEU A 38 -9.58 -4.22 20.55
N PHE A 39 -9.08 -4.85 21.64
CA PHE A 39 -8.09 -4.20 22.51
C PHE A 39 -6.85 -3.77 21.72
N PHE A 40 -6.31 -4.65 20.88
CA PHE A 40 -5.14 -4.35 20.06
C PHE A 40 -5.39 -3.23 19.06
N TRP A 41 -6.58 -3.21 18.45
CA TRP A 41 -7.01 -2.14 17.56
C TRP A 41 -7.08 -0.80 18.30
N PHE A 42 -7.77 -0.74 19.44
CA PHE A 42 -7.88 0.50 20.24
C PHE A 42 -6.52 0.99 20.74
N ALA A 43 -5.68 0.09 21.26
CA ALA A 43 -4.35 0.46 21.75
C ALA A 43 -3.48 1.07 20.63
N ALA A 44 -3.51 0.49 19.41
CA ALA A 44 -2.78 1.01 18.28
C ALA A 44 -3.31 2.39 17.84
N ARG A 45 -4.64 2.61 17.83
CA ARG A 45 -5.23 3.92 17.46
C ARG A 45 -4.94 4.98 18.51
N PHE A 46 -5.02 4.62 19.76
CA PHE A 46 -4.59 5.50 20.85
C PHE A 46 -3.13 5.92 20.70
N LEU A 47 -2.22 4.97 20.40
CA LEU A 47 -0.81 5.28 20.13
C LEU A 47 -0.62 6.24 18.96
N ILE A 48 -1.31 6.02 17.83
CA ILE A 48 -1.25 6.89 16.66
C ILE A 48 -1.72 8.31 17.00
N LEU A 49 -2.87 8.44 17.68
CA LEU A 49 -3.43 9.73 18.05
C LEU A 49 -2.58 10.44 19.10
N ALA A 50 -2.02 9.71 20.06
CA ALA A 50 -1.08 10.25 21.04
C ALA A 50 0.22 10.74 20.36
N THR A 51 0.74 9.98 19.39
CA THR A 51 1.90 10.43 18.59
C THR A 51 1.60 11.71 17.83
N TRP A 52 0.43 11.82 17.21
CA TRP A 52 -0.01 13.06 16.57
C TRP A 52 -0.09 14.21 17.56
N ALA A 53 -0.82 14.02 18.67
CA ALA A 53 -1.10 15.11 19.61
C ALA A 53 0.16 15.63 20.32
N PHE A 54 1.11 14.75 20.68
CA PHE A 54 2.22 15.09 21.57
C PHE A 54 3.59 15.12 20.88
N ILE A 55 3.78 14.44 19.76
CA ILE A 55 5.10 14.30 19.13
C ILE A 55 5.13 15.03 17.78
N THR A 56 4.09 14.89 16.95
CA THR A 56 4.09 15.38 15.59
C THR A 56 2.83 16.17 15.23
N PRO A 57 2.46 17.21 16.00
CA PRO A 57 1.22 17.97 15.74
C PRO A 57 1.20 18.63 14.37
N ALA A 58 2.36 19.02 13.82
CA ALA A 58 2.48 19.62 12.50
C ALA A 58 2.00 18.71 11.35
N THR A 59 1.90 17.40 11.57
CA THR A 59 1.40 16.44 10.55
C THR A 59 -0.02 16.73 10.08
N GLN A 60 -0.82 17.48 10.87
CA GLN A 60 -2.17 17.92 10.47
C GLN A 60 -2.18 18.96 9.34
N GLY A 61 -1.02 19.52 8.96
CA GLY A 61 -0.93 20.57 7.97
C GLY A 61 -1.65 20.29 6.65
N ASP A 62 -1.67 19.00 6.20
CA ASP A 62 -2.43 18.65 5.00
C ASP A 62 -3.95 18.65 5.21
N VAL A 63 -4.44 18.29 6.39
CA VAL A 63 -5.88 18.39 6.69
C VAL A 63 -6.31 19.84 6.74
N VAL A 64 -5.47 20.72 7.32
CA VAL A 64 -5.68 22.20 7.29
C VAL A 64 -5.65 22.70 5.85
N TYR A 65 -4.71 22.24 5.02
CA TYR A 65 -4.68 22.55 3.60
C TYR A 65 -5.97 22.12 2.88
N TYR A 66 -6.50 20.91 3.15
CA TYR A 66 -7.77 20.49 2.58
C TYR A 66 -8.92 21.38 3.01
N TYR A 67 -8.97 21.78 4.28
CA TYR A 67 -9.95 22.74 4.78
C TYR A 67 -9.91 24.06 4.01
N GLN A 68 -8.71 24.66 3.88
CA GLN A 68 -8.51 25.91 3.15
C GLN A 68 -8.93 25.78 1.68
N LYS A 69 -8.60 24.65 1.03
CA LYS A 69 -9.01 24.38 -0.36
C LYS A 69 -10.52 24.17 -0.52
N ILE A 70 -11.20 23.60 0.48
CA ILE A 70 -12.67 23.51 0.45
C ILE A 70 -13.31 24.88 0.65
N GLN A 71 -12.68 25.82 1.36
CA GLN A 71 -13.16 27.21 1.41
C GLN A 71 -13.12 27.89 0.04
N VAL A 72 -12.09 27.61 -0.79
CA VAL A 72 -11.99 28.09 -2.18
C VAL A 72 -13.18 27.63 -3.04
N LEU A 73 -13.81 26.48 -2.70
CA LEU A 73 -15.02 26.01 -3.40
C LEU A 73 -16.15 27.04 -3.36
N PHE A 74 -16.28 27.75 -2.23
CA PHE A 74 -17.38 28.72 -2.02
C PHE A 74 -17.04 30.12 -2.57
N SER A 75 -15.76 30.46 -2.76
CA SER A 75 -15.33 31.74 -3.35
C SER A 75 -15.13 31.66 -4.86
N ASP A 76 -14.39 30.63 -5.33
CA ASP A 76 -13.87 30.57 -6.71
C ASP A 76 -14.47 29.41 -7.53
N GLY A 77 -15.33 28.61 -6.90
CA GLY A 77 -16.05 27.51 -7.52
C GLY A 77 -15.22 26.23 -7.71
N PRO A 78 -15.87 25.15 -8.20
CA PRO A 78 -15.26 23.82 -8.26
C PRO A 78 -14.12 23.70 -9.28
N ALA A 79 -14.09 24.55 -10.32
CA ALA A 79 -13.03 24.54 -11.32
C ALA A 79 -11.64 24.86 -10.74
N ASN A 80 -11.58 25.71 -9.69
CA ASN A 80 -10.36 26.18 -9.06
C ASN A 80 -10.01 25.44 -7.76
N THR A 81 -10.84 24.48 -7.35
CA THR A 81 -10.68 23.77 -6.08
C THR A 81 -9.93 22.46 -6.27
N LEU A 82 -8.83 22.25 -5.50
CA LEU A 82 -8.07 20.97 -5.44
C LEU A 82 -7.67 20.42 -6.82
N GLN A 83 -7.10 21.26 -7.68
CA GLN A 83 -6.76 20.92 -9.08
C GLN A 83 -5.76 19.75 -9.21
N GLU A 84 -5.00 19.47 -8.15
CA GLU A 84 -4.03 18.37 -8.06
C GLU A 84 -4.68 16.97 -7.91
N TYR A 85 -5.99 16.92 -7.55
CA TYR A 85 -6.73 15.68 -7.33
C TYR A 85 -7.94 15.55 -8.27
N PRO A 86 -8.44 14.34 -8.55
CA PRO A 86 -9.70 14.16 -9.28
C PRO A 86 -10.87 14.90 -8.61
N THR A 87 -11.80 15.38 -9.42
CA THR A 87 -12.94 16.18 -8.95
C THR A 87 -13.74 15.56 -7.79
N PRO A 88 -14.02 14.22 -7.75
CA PRO A 88 -14.77 13.61 -6.65
C PRO A 88 -14.12 13.73 -5.27
N VAL A 89 -12.82 14.06 -5.19
CA VAL A 89 -12.15 14.35 -3.91
C VAL A 89 -12.80 15.56 -3.22
N ILE A 90 -13.30 16.53 -3.99
CA ILE A 90 -14.01 17.69 -3.44
C ILE A 90 -15.21 17.23 -2.60
N TRP A 91 -16.01 16.28 -3.13
CA TRP A 91 -17.18 15.77 -2.43
C TRP A 91 -16.83 14.99 -1.16
N VAL A 92 -15.74 14.22 -1.21
CA VAL A 92 -15.23 13.47 -0.05
C VAL A 92 -14.75 14.43 1.05
N LEU A 93 -14.00 15.46 0.68
CA LEU A 93 -13.46 16.44 1.63
C LEU A 93 -14.50 17.48 2.09
N LEU A 94 -15.62 17.61 1.38
CA LEU A 94 -16.76 18.42 1.81
C LEU A 94 -17.50 17.78 3.01
N ILE A 95 -17.49 16.44 3.14
CA ILE A 95 -18.14 15.74 4.26
C ILE A 95 -17.65 16.25 5.63
N PRO A 96 -16.33 16.22 5.95
CA PRO A 96 -15.85 16.73 7.22
C PRO A 96 -16.04 18.25 7.37
N TYR A 97 -16.11 19.01 6.27
CA TYR A 97 -16.41 20.44 6.31
C TYR A 97 -17.84 20.70 6.83
N LEU A 98 -18.80 19.96 6.33
CA LEU A 98 -20.21 20.07 6.76
C LEU A 98 -20.38 19.59 8.21
N ILE A 99 -19.74 18.48 8.59
CA ILE A 99 -19.80 17.93 9.96
C ILE A 99 -19.10 18.88 10.95
N GLY A 100 -18.00 19.52 10.55
CA GLY A 100 -17.26 20.49 11.34
C GLY A 100 -17.86 21.90 11.35
N PHE A 101 -19.06 22.09 10.78
CA PHE A 101 -19.76 23.39 10.70
C PHE A 101 -18.90 24.53 10.13
N GLY A 102 -18.04 24.22 9.15
CA GLY A 102 -17.16 25.21 8.53
C GLY A 102 -16.05 25.73 9.43
N ASN A 103 -15.84 25.15 10.61
CA ASN A 103 -14.75 25.51 11.53
C ASN A 103 -13.53 24.61 11.29
N GLU A 104 -12.31 25.18 11.31
CA GLU A 104 -11.06 24.44 11.04
C GLU A 104 -10.84 23.29 12.03
N HIS A 105 -10.97 23.55 13.34
CA HIS A 105 -10.79 22.53 14.37
C HIS A 105 -11.85 21.42 14.24
N GLY A 106 -13.10 21.82 14.01
CA GLY A 106 -14.20 20.88 13.74
C GLY A 106 -13.94 20.04 12.50
N TYR A 107 -13.38 20.63 11.44
CA TYR A 107 -12.99 19.95 10.22
C TYR A 107 -11.93 18.87 10.48
N VAL A 108 -10.85 19.21 11.21
CA VAL A 108 -9.76 18.27 11.53
C VAL A 108 -10.31 17.08 12.34
N ILE A 109 -11.12 17.36 13.36
CA ILE A 109 -11.73 16.29 14.17
C ILE A 109 -12.66 15.41 13.31
N ALA A 110 -13.55 16.02 12.52
CA ALA A 110 -14.47 15.29 11.65
C ALA A 110 -13.73 14.43 10.60
N PHE A 111 -12.64 14.96 10.03
CA PHE A 111 -11.80 14.24 9.08
C PHE A 111 -11.17 13.00 9.74
N VAL A 112 -10.54 13.15 10.91
CA VAL A 112 -9.94 12.03 11.66
C VAL A 112 -11.00 11.01 12.05
N CYS A 113 -12.17 11.43 12.53
CA CYS A 113 -13.28 10.53 12.84
C CYS A 113 -13.76 9.76 11.60
N MET A 114 -13.85 10.40 10.44
CA MET A 114 -14.19 9.76 9.18
C MET A 114 -13.16 8.67 8.80
N MET A 115 -11.87 8.96 8.93
CA MET A 115 -10.81 7.99 8.66
C MET A 115 -10.82 6.83 9.66
N LEU A 116 -11.04 7.09 10.95
CA LEU A 116 -11.19 6.05 11.98
C LEU A 116 -12.39 5.15 11.74
N ALA A 117 -13.53 5.72 11.33
CA ALA A 117 -14.71 4.94 10.98
C ALA A 117 -14.46 4.02 9.78
N LEU A 118 -13.77 4.53 8.74
CA LEU A 118 -13.39 3.75 7.57
C LEU A 118 -12.44 2.60 7.92
N ASP A 119 -11.45 2.85 8.76
CA ASP A 119 -10.53 1.85 9.29
C ASP A 119 -11.26 0.77 10.11
N ALA A 120 -12.18 1.16 11.00
CA ALA A 120 -12.97 0.22 11.79
C ALA A 120 -13.83 -0.68 10.91
N LEU A 121 -14.50 -0.12 9.90
CA LEU A 121 -15.32 -0.85 8.93
C LEU A 121 -14.47 -1.82 8.10
N PHE A 122 -13.27 -1.41 7.70
CA PHE A 122 -12.36 -2.29 6.96
C PHE A 122 -11.82 -3.41 7.84
N SER A 123 -11.41 -3.11 9.08
CA SER A 123 -10.98 -4.11 10.07
C SER A 123 -12.07 -5.14 10.34
N TRP A 124 -13.31 -4.70 10.51
CA TRP A 124 -14.48 -5.57 10.66
C TRP A 124 -14.71 -6.46 9.43
N SER A 125 -14.59 -5.89 8.22
CA SER A 125 -14.75 -6.64 6.98
C SER A 125 -13.66 -7.69 6.76
N LEU A 126 -12.41 -7.41 7.14
CA LEU A 126 -11.29 -8.35 7.15
C LEU A 126 -11.54 -9.52 8.10
N TRP A 127 -12.02 -9.23 9.33
CA TRP A 127 -12.37 -10.24 10.30
C TRP A 127 -13.43 -11.21 9.78
N HIS A 128 -14.54 -10.68 9.24
CA HIS A 128 -15.67 -11.48 8.78
C HIS A 128 -15.43 -12.18 7.42
N SER A 129 -14.49 -11.66 6.62
CA SER A 129 -14.21 -12.23 5.29
C SER A 129 -13.01 -13.17 5.28
N GLY A 130 -12.15 -13.10 6.30
CA GLY A 130 -10.84 -13.72 6.29
C GLY A 130 -10.81 -15.20 6.67
N GLY A 131 -11.95 -15.83 6.98
CA GLY A 131 -12.00 -17.23 7.35
C GLY A 131 -10.99 -17.60 8.45
N SER A 132 -10.14 -18.59 8.19
CA SER A 132 -9.14 -19.05 9.18
C SER A 132 -7.99 -18.05 9.41
N MET A 133 -7.83 -17.05 8.56
CA MET A 133 -6.79 -16.02 8.65
C MET A 133 -7.34 -14.61 8.92
N GLY A 134 -8.64 -14.46 9.21
CA GLY A 134 -9.26 -13.16 9.48
C GLY A 134 -8.58 -12.38 10.61
N GLY A 135 -8.23 -13.05 11.71
CA GLY A 135 -7.47 -12.41 12.79
C GLY A 135 -6.08 -11.93 12.38
N GLN A 136 -5.40 -12.69 11.52
CA GLN A 136 -4.08 -12.30 10.98
C GLN A 136 -4.20 -11.09 10.06
N ALA A 137 -5.26 -11.03 9.25
CA ALA A 137 -5.57 -9.88 8.40
C ALA A 137 -5.77 -8.61 9.23
N VAL A 138 -6.56 -8.68 10.32
CA VAL A 138 -6.78 -7.56 11.24
C VAL A 138 -5.50 -7.16 11.96
N VAL A 139 -4.70 -8.11 12.45
CA VAL A 139 -3.43 -7.82 13.11
C VAL A 139 -2.44 -7.15 12.15
N PHE A 140 -2.30 -7.68 10.93
CA PHE A 140 -1.45 -7.03 9.93
C PHE A 140 -1.90 -5.59 9.65
N TRP A 141 -3.20 -5.38 9.39
CA TRP A 141 -3.75 -4.05 9.11
C TRP A 141 -3.56 -3.09 10.29
N THR A 142 -3.77 -3.58 11.52
CA THR A 142 -3.59 -2.80 12.74
C THR A 142 -2.14 -2.36 12.93
N LEU A 143 -1.19 -3.29 12.77
CA LEU A 143 0.24 -2.99 12.82
C LEU A 143 0.67 -2.06 11.69
N PHE A 144 0.17 -2.32 10.49
CA PHE A 144 0.50 -1.50 9.32
C PHE A 144 0.13 -0.04 9.54
N LEU A 145 -1.11 0.26 9.99
CA LEU A 145 -1.49 1.65 10.28
C LEU A 145 -0.72 2.24 11.46
N ALA A 146 -0.36 1.42 12.47
CA ALA A 146 0.51 1.89 13.55
C ALA A 146 1.90 2.28 13.04
N MET A 147 2.44 1.56 12.05
CA MET A 147 3.73 1.88 11.39
C MET A 147 3.62 3.06 10.41
N VAL A 148 2.45 3.32 9.82
CA VAL A 148 2.18 4.57 9.07
C VAL A 148 2.14 5.77 10.03
N GLY A 149 1.72 5.55 11.26
CA GLY A 149 1.59 6.58 12.29
C GLY A 149 0.50 7.60 11.98
N PRO A 150 0.65 8.87 12.42
CA PRO A 150 -0.36 9.92 12.26
C PRO A 150 -0.82 10.15 10.81
N THR A 151 0.07 9.97 9.84
CA THR A 151 -0.24 10.08 8.40
C THR A 151 -1.42 9.18 7.99
N ALA A 152 -1.66 8.06 8.69
CA ALA A 152 -2.77 7.15 8.40
C ALA A 152 -4.14 7.83 8.49
N PHE A 153 -4.34 8.73 9.45
CA PHE A 153 -5.61 9.40 9.69
C PHE A 153 -5.63 10.87 9.29
N LEU A 154 -4.48 11.39 8.83
CA LEU A 154 -4.32 12.77 8.39
C LEU A 154 -4.13 12.89 6.86
N ARG A 155 -4.40 11.81 6.12
CA ARG A 155 -4.39 11.76 4.66
C ARG A 155 -5.58 10.94 4.15
N PHE A 156 -6.22 11.40 3.08
CA PHE A 156 -7.32 10.65 2.47
C PHE A 156 -6.86 9.42 1.67
N ASP A 157 -5.56 9.16 1.55
CA ASP A 157 -5.01 7.95 0.91
C ASP A 157 -5.48 6.64 1.56
N LEU A 158 -5.90 6.69 2.83
CA LEU A 158 -6.56 5.58 3.51
C LEU A 158 -7.82 5.12 2.75
N ILE A 159 -8.59 6.05 2.17
CA ILE A 159 -9.80 5.75 1.42
C ILE A 159 -9.47 4.85 0.22
N THR A 160 -8.47 5.23 -0.57
CA THR A 160 -8.08 4.45 -1.76
C THR A 160 -7.50 3.08 -1.39
N SER A 161 -6.74 2.99 -0.30
CA SER A 161 -6.23 1.73 0.25
C SER A 161 -7.35 0.78 0.65
N VAL A 162 -8.34 1.28 1.39
CA VAL A 162 -9.50 0.51 1.84
C VAL A 162 -10.38 0.09 0.67
N LEU A 163 -10.65 0.99 -0.28
CA LEU A 163 -11.44 0.66 -1.49
C LEU A 163 -10.77 -0.44 -2.32
N ALA A 164 -9.44 -0.40 -2.48
CA ALA A 164 -8.67 -1.44 -3.15
C ALA A 164 -8.74 -2.78 -2.38
N GLY A 165 -8.62 -2.76 -1.06
CA GLY A 165 -8.78 -3.94 -0.20
C GLY A 165 -10.20 -4.52 -0.26
N TRP A 166 -11.23 -3.67 -0.17
CA TRP A 166 -12.63 -4.10 -0.32
C TRP A 166 -12.93 -4.67 -1.70
N SER A 167 -12.38 -4.09 -2.76
CA SER A 167 -12.51 -4.63 -4.11
C SER A 167 -12.07 -6.10 -4.17
N ILE A 168 -10.94 -6.45 -3.55
CA ILE A 168 -10.45 -7.82 -3.45
C ILE A 168 -11.39 -8.69 -2.59
N ILE A 169 -11.87 -8.18 -1.44
CA ILE A 169 -12.80 -8.90 -0.55
C ILE A 169 -14.13 -9.18 -1.26
N PHE A 170 -14.70 -8.20 -1.99
CA PHE A 170 -15.94 -8.40 -2.72
C PHE A 170 -15.77 -9.35 -3.91
N LEU A 171 -14.61 -9.33 -4.57
CA LEU A 171 -14.28 -10.33 -5.59
C LEU A 171 -14.20 -11.74 -4.98
N LEU A 172 -13.57 -11.89 -3.80
CA LEU A 172 -13.54 -13.15 -3.05
C LEU A 172 -14.94 -13.67 -2.73
N ARG A 173 -15.86 -12.78 -2.34
CA ARG A 173 -17.26 -13.08 -2.07
C ARG A 173 -18.13 -13.22 -3.32
N ARG A 174 -17.53 -13.22 -4.52
CA ARG A 174 -18.21 -13.32 -5.84
C ARG A 174 -19.15 -12.16 -6.18
N HIS A 175 -19.05 -11.04 -5.51
CA HIS A 175 -19.75 -9.79 -5.84
C HIS A 175 -18.92 -8.95 -6.83
N SER A 176 -18.65 -9.50 -8.02
CA SER A 176 -17.70 -8.94 -8.98
C SER A 176 -18.08 -7.53 -9.49
N ALA A 177 -19.37 -7.22 -9.64
CA ALA A 177 -19.82 -5.88 -10.05
C ALA A 177 -19.47 -4.82 -8.98
N VAL A 178 -19.69 -5.15 -7.69
CA VAL A 178 -19.32 -4.29 -6.57
C VAL A 178 -17.78 -4.11 -6.51
N ALA A 179 -17.01 -5.19 -6.72
CA ALA A 179 -15.56 -5.11 -6.78
C ALA A 179 -15.08 -4.14 -7.86
N GLY A 180 -15.66 -4.22 -9.07
CA GLY A 180 -15.38 -3.27 -10.15
C GLY A 180 -15.75 -1.83 -9.79
N GLY A 181 -16.95 -1.62 -9.24
CA GLY A 181 -17.42 -0.30 -8.80
C GLY A 181 -16.52 0.32 -7.74
N LEU A 182 -16.10 -0.45 -6.72
CA LEU A 182 -15.16 0.03 -5.69
C LEU A 182 -13.79 0.40 -6.25
N THR A 183 -13.31 -0.35 -7.25
CA THR A 183 -12.06 0.00 -7.95
C THR A 183 -12.20 1.32 -8.71
N ALA A 184 -13.32 1.56 -9.39
CA ALA A 184 -13.60 2.81 -10.08
C ALA A 184 -13.81 3.99 -9.12
N LEU A 185 -14.49 3.78 -7.98
CA LEU A 185 -14.59 4.78 -6.91
C LEU A 185 -13.20 5.14 -6.35
N GLY A 186 -12.35 4.15 -6.11
CA GLY A 186 -10.96 4.39 -5.73
C GLY A 186 -10.23 5.23 -6.77
N ALA A 187 -10.39 4.92 -8.05
CA ALA A 187 -9.81 5.66 -9.17
C ALA A 187 -10.32 7.09 -9.28
N SER A 188 -11.57 7.34 -8.91
CA SER A 188 -12.16 8.68 -8.89
C SER A 188 -11.67 9.56 -7.73
N VAL A 189 -11.14 8.94 -6.66
CA VAL A 189 -10.48 9.66 -5.56
C VAL A 189 -8.99 9.86 -5.87
N LYS A 190 -8.33 8.86 -6.44
CA LYS A 190 -6.92 8.91 -6.85
C LYS A 190 -6.69 7.95 -8.01
N LEU A 191 -6.08 8.37 -9.09
CA LEU A 191 -6.09 7.66 -10.38
C LEU A 191 -5.53 6.23 -10.35
N TRP A 192 -4.56 5.94 -9.49
CA TRP A 192 -3.83 4.67 -9.46
C TRP A 192 -4.71 3.40 -9.31
N PRO A 193 -5.83 3.38 -8.58
CA PRO A 193 -6.67 2.18 -8.49
C PRO A 193 -7.25 1.74 -9.83
N ALA A 194 -7.35 2.62 -10.83
CA ALA A 194 -7.78 2.20 -12.18
C ALA A 194 -6.90 1.08 -12.75
N LEU A 195 -5.60 1.07 -12.43
CA LEU A 195 -4.64 0.06 -12.86
C LEU A 195 -4.88 -1.32 -12.23
N LEU A 196 -5.77 -1.43 -11.24
CA LEU A 196 -6.13 -2.69 -10.58
C LEU A 196 -7.24 -3.44 -11.30
N TRP A 197 -7.97 -2.80 -12.24
CA TRP A 197 -9.06 -3.45 -12.95
C TRP A 197 -8.70 -4.79 -13.59
N PRO A 198 -7.51 -4.99 -14.25
CA PRO A 198 -7.17 -6.30 -14.82
C PRO A 198 -7.07 -7.43 -13.78
N ALA A 199 -6.75 -7.11 -12.52
CA ALA A 199 -6.71 -8.08 -11.43
C ALA A 199 -8.11 -8.61 -11.03
N LEU A 200 -9.18 -7.94 -11.45
CA LEU A 200 -10.56 -8.36 -11.19
C LEU A 200 -11.09 -9.37 -12.21
N LEU A 201 -10.32 -9.69 -13.25
CA LEU A 201 -10.72 -10.53 -14.36
C LEU A 201 -10.47 -12.05 -14.21
N PRO A 202 -9.93 -12.61 -13.10
CA PRO A 202 -9.86 -14.05 -12.95
C PRO A 202 -11.28 -14.66 -12.81
N GLY A 203 -11.46 -15.85 -13.40
CA GLY A 203 -12.71 -16.60 -13.27
C GLY A 203 -13.56 -16.67 -14.54
N PRO A 204 -14.81 -17.12 -14.45
CA PRO A 204 -15.68 -17.33 -15.59
C PRO A 204 -16.10 -16.01 -16.27
N ALA A 205 -16.46 -16.08 -17.56
CA ALA A 205 -16.84 -14.94 -18.39
C ALA A 205 -17.89 -14.03 -17.73
N ARG A 206 -18.89 -14.58 -17.06
CA ARG A 206 -19.94 -13.81 -16.34
C ARG A 206 -19.35 -12.94 -15.21
N GLN A 207 -18.34 -13.45 -14.49
CA GLN A 207 -17.67 -12.66 -13.42
C GLN A 207 -16.81 -11.54 -14.02
N LYS A 208 -16.07 -11.82 -15.09
CA LYS A 208 -15.29 -10.82 -15.85
C LYS A 208 -16.20 -9.70 -16.36
N PHE A 209 -17.31 -10.06 -17.02
CA PHE A 209 -18.28 -9.10 -17.51
C PHE A 209 -18.83 -8.22 -16.37
N ARG A 210 -19.26 -8.83 -15.25
CA ARG A 210 -19.82 -8.08 -14.12
C ARG A 210 -18.78 -7.13 -13.49
N ALA A 211 -17.53 -7.57 -13.32
CA ALA A 211 -16.47 -6.73 -12.79
C ALA A 211 -16.19 -5.53 -13.70
N THR A 212 -16.09 -5.79 -15.02
CA THR A 212 -15.90 -4.74 -16.02
C THR A 212 -17.10 -3.80 -16.10
N ALA A 213 -18.32 -4.32 -16.12
CA ALA A 213 -19.52 -3.49 -16.12
C ALA A 213 -19.61 -2.60 -14.88
N GLY A 214 -19.34 -3.15 -13.68
CA GLY A 214 -19.28 -2.36 -12.45
C GLY A 214 -18.22 -1.26 -12.50
N PHE A 215 -17.02 -1.58 -13.01
CA PHE A 215 -15.94 -0.61 -13.17
C PHE A 215 -16.32 0.50 -14.18
N LEU A 216 -16.81 0.13 -15.36
CA LEU A 216 -17.14 1.10 -16.39
C LEU A 216 -18.35 1.97 -16.02
N LEU A 217 -19.43 1.38 -15.50
CA LEU A 217 -20.63 2.14 -15.12
C LEU A 217 -20.32 3.14 -14.01
N THR A 218 -19.61 2.72 -12.97
CA THR A 218 -19.20 3.61 -11.88
C THR A 218 -18.20 4.66 -12.38
N GLY A 219 -17.21 4.27 -13.17
CA GLY A 219 -16.21 5.19 -13.72
C GLY A 219 -16.84 6.24 -14.63
N LEU A 220 -17.70 5.82 -15.57
CA LEU A 220 -18.41 6.74 -16.45
C LEU A 220 -19.35 7.67 -15.68
N ALA A 221 -20.04 7.17 -14.64
CA ALA A 221 -20.86 8.01 -13.78
C ALA A 221 -20.00 9.07 -13.07
N MET A 222 -18.84 8.71 -12.49
CA MET A 222 -17.97 9.66 -11.83
C MET A 222 -17.37 10.69 -12.80
N VAL A 223 -16.97 10.26 -14.01
CA VAL A 223 -16.51 11.17 -15.07
C VAL A 223 -17.64 12.11 -15.50
N GLY A 224 -18.83 11.59 -15.78
CA GLY A 224 -20.00 12.40 -16.18
C GLY A 224 -20.38 13.43 -15.12
N LEU A 225 -20.45 13.01 -13.84
CA LEU A 225 -20.70 13.93 -12.73
C LEU A 225 -19.60 14.99 -12.59
N SER A 226 -18.32 14.60 -12.77
CA SER A 226 -17.20 15.54 -12.71
C SER A 226 -17.26 16.58 -13.83
N LEU A 227 -17.61 16.16 -15.05
CA LEU A 227 -17.79 17.06 -16.20
C LEU A 227 -18.93 18.04 -15.97
N LEU A 228 -20.07 17.57 -15.50
CA LEU A 228 -21.24 18.41 -15.20
C LEU A 228 -20.95 19.41 -14.08
N TYR A 229 -20.14 18.98 -13.08
CA TYR A 229 -19.84 19.80 -11.90
C TYR A 229 -18.75 20.84 -12.13
N ALA A 230 -17.70 20.53 -12.90
CA ALA A 230 -16.49 21.37 -12.97
C ALA A 230 -15.86 21.51 -14.38
N GLY A 231 -16.41 20.84 -15.40
CA GLY A 231 -15.93 20.94 -16.79
C GLY A 231 -14.69 20.12 -17.13
N TRP A 232 -14.27 20.22 -18.41
CA TRP A 232 -13.17 19.41 -18.98
C TRP A 232 -11.81 19.75 -18.38
N ASP A 233 -11.49 21.03 -18.26
CA ASP A 233 -10.16 21.47 -17.79
C ASP A 233 -9.91 20.96 -16.36
N ARG A 234 -10.95 20.98 -15.53
CA ARG A 234 -10.86 20.46 -14.17
C ARG A 234 -10.74 18.94 -14.11
N LEU A 235 -11.41 18.24 -15.00
CA LEU A 235 -11.30 16.77 -15.09
C LEU A 235 -9.87 16.33 -15.44
N LEU A 236 -9.18 17.07 -16.32
CA LEU A 236 -7.82 16.75 -16.78
C LEU A 236 -6.72 17.36 -15.89
N SER A 237 -7.05 18.31 -15.03
CA SER A 237 -6.08 19.03 -14.20
C SER A 237 -5.16 18.13 -13.37
N PRO A 238 -5.57 16.96 -12.81
CA PRO A 238 -4.65 16.11 -12.06
C PRO A 238 -3.52 15.54 -12.91
N LEU A 239 -3.74 15.33 -14.21
CA LEU A 239 -2.72 14.82 -15.13
C LEU A 239 -1.70 15.91 -15.47
N THR A 240 -2.18 17.11 -15.80
CA THR A 240 -1.29 18.25 -16.11
C THR A 240 -0.48 18.68 -14.89
N TRP A 241 -1.07 18.59 -13.68
CA TRP A 241 -0.39 18.93 -12.42
C TRP A 241 0.83 18.04 -12.15
N GLN A 242 0.79 16.77 -12.54
CA GLN A 242 1.90 15.85 -12.30
C GLN A 242 3.09 16.06 -13.25
N GLN A 243 2.87 16.62 -14.44
CA GLN A 243 3.91 16.74 -15.48
C GLN A 243 5.06 17.68 -15.07
N GLY A 244 4.73 18.78 -14.41
CA GLY A 244 5.70 19.83 -14.06
C GLY A 244 6.46 19.62 -12.75
N ARG A 245 6.32 18.47 -12.07
CA ARG A 245 7.00 18.19 -10.81
C ARG A 245 8.48 17.90 -11.00
N GLY A 246 9.30 18.43 -10.09
CA GLY A 246 10.71 18.09 -9.97
C GLY A 246 10.96 16.77 -9.23
N LEU A 247 12.20 16.52 -8.87
CA LEU A 247 12.62 15.33 -8.13
C LEU A 247 12.37 15.51 -6.63
N GLN A 248 11.33 14.87 -6.11
CA GLN A 248 10.98 14.93 -4.69
C GLN A 248 12.05 14.24 -3.84
N ILE A 249 12.45 14.88 -2.73
CA ILE A 249 13.55 14.43 -1.86
C ILE A 249 13.40 13.00 -1.32
N GLU A 250 12.17 12.54 -1.14
CA GLU A 250 11.89 11.21 -0.62
C GLU A 250 11.85 10.12 -1.69
N SER A 251 11.86 10.46 -3.00
CA SER A 251 11.84 9.48 -4.07
C SER A 251 13.09 8.58 -4.01
N VAL A 252 12.96 7.36 -4.53
CA VAL A 252 14.10 6.43 -4.63
C VAL A 252 15.22 7.06 -5.47
N TRP A 253 14.85 7.81 -6.50
CA TRP A 253 15.77 8.51 -7.41
C TRP A 253 16.54 9.65 -6.74
N ALA A 254 15.94 10.30 -5.73
CA ALA A 254 16.59 11.37 -4.99
C ALA A 254 17.62 10.87 -3.95
N THR A 255 17.74 9.56 -3.72
CA THR A 255 18.62 9.00 -2.69
C THR A 255 20.06 9.44 -2.88
N LEU A 256 20.59 9.35 -4.10
CA LEU A 256 21.99 9.73 -4.38
C LEU A 256 22.23 11.23 -4.27
N PRO A 257 21.41 12.13 -4.86
CA PRO A 257 21.54 13.56 -4.63
C PRO A 257 21.42 13.97 -3.16
N MET A 258 20.49 13.37 -2.39
CA MET A 258 20.35 13.63 -0.97
C MET A 258 21.58 13.21 -0.17
N LEU A 259 22.20 12.07 -0.49
CA LEU A 259 23.48 11.66 0.11
C LEU A 259 24.61 12.62 -0.30
N ALA A 260 24.69 13.01 -1.56
CA ALA A 260 25.69 13.97 -2.04
C ALA A 260 25.58 15.33 -1.33
N ARG A 261 24.34 15.80 -1.05
CA ARG A 261 24.08 17.03 -0.30
C ARG A 261 24.66 16.99 1.11
N THR A 262 24.78 15.82 1.75
CA THR A 262 25.37 15.74 3.10
C THR A 262 26.87 16.04 3.13
N VAL A 263 27.55 15.85 2.00
CA VAL A 263 29.00 16.08 1.84
C VAL A 263 29.28 17.43 1.17
N ASN A 264 28.40 17.84 0.25
CA ASN A 264 28.56 19.06 -0.55
C ASN A 264 27.24 19.82 -0.64
N SER A 265 26.88 20.50 0.46
CA SER A 265 25.61 21.21 0.59
C SER A 265 25.47 22.38 -0.40
N ASP A 266 26.59 23.01 -0.80
CA ASP A 266 26.58 24.21 -1.64
C ASP A 266 26.14 23.92 -3.07
N ASN A 267 26.29 22.67 -3.53
CA ASN A 267 25.92 22.26 -4.88
C ASN A 267 24.49 21.70 -4.96
N TYR A 268 23.82 21.45 -3.83
CA TYR A 268 22.48 20.88 -3.80
C TYR A 268 21.53 21.71 -2.96
N ALA A 269 20.46 22.20 -3.56
CA ALA A 269 19.39 22.92 -2.88
C ALA A 269 18.14 22.06 -2.70
N VAL A 270 17.50 22.15 -1.54
CA VAL A 270 16.18 21.57 -1.27
C VAL A 270 15.21 22.73 -1.07
N THR A 271 14.15 22.78 -1.89
CA THR A 271 13.17 23.89 -1.87
C THR A 271 11.76 23.34 -1.88
N LEU A 272 10.84 24.06 -1.23
CA LEU A 272 9.41 23.78 -1.32
C LEU A 272 8.91 24.26 -2.68
N SER A 273 8.39 23.33 -3.48
CA SER A 273 7.84 23.66 -4.79
C SER A 273 6.39 24.13 -4.71
N ARG A 274 5.89 24.72 -5.82
CA ARG A 274 4.46 25.07 -5.97
C ARG A 274 3.50 23.89 -5.80
N TYR A 275 4.04 22.67 -5.87
CA TYR A 275 3.29 21.41 -5.71
C TYR A 275 3.19 20.96 -4.26
N GLN A 276 3.55 21.82 -3.29
CA GLN A 276 3.57 21.50 -1.85
C GLN A 276 4.41 20.26 -1.52
N ALA A 277 5.56 20.14 -2.20
CA ALA A 277 6.53 19.07 -1.98
C ALA A 277 7.95 19.64 -1.99
N PHE A 278 8.81 19.10 -1.13
CA PHE A 278 10.24 19.46 -1.17
C PHE A 278 10.92 18.72 -2.32
N GLU A 279 11.58 19.46 -3.18
CA GLU A 279 12.28 18.99 -4.35
C GLU A 279 13.77 19.34 -4.25
N ILE A 280 14.64 18.43 -4.73
CA ILE A 280 16.09 18.60 -4.76
C ILE A 280 16.53 19.11 -6.13
N TRP A 281 17.50 20.02 -6.12
CA TRP A 281 18.13 20.62 -7.28
C TRP A 281 19.64 20.50 -7.15
N GLY A 282 20.36 20.33 -8.27
CA GLY A 282 21.82 20.23 -8.28
C GLY A 282 22.37 19.38 -9.42
N PRO A 283 23.67 19.13 -9.43
CA PRO A 283 24.32 18.33 -10.46
C PRO A 283 23.72 16.92 -10.60
N GLY A 284 23.42 16.54 -11.84
CA GLY A 284 22.86 15.21 -12.16
C GLY A 284 21.37 15.02 -11.87
N VAL A 285 20.69 15.94 -11.16
CA VAL A 285 19.27 15.81 -10.80
C VAL A 285 18.37 15.74 -12.01
N ASN A 286 18.61 16.55 -13.04
CA ASN A 286 17.81 16.52 -14.29
C ASN A 286 17.96 15.18 -15.04
N THR A 287 19.13 14.57 -15.01
CA THR A 287 19.35 13.24 -15.60
C THR A 287 18.55 12.17 -14.86
N LEU A 288 18.55 12.21 -13.52
CA LEU A 288 17.76 11.29 -12.69
C LEU A 288 16.25 11.53 -12.86
N LEU A 289 15.83 12.77 -13.01
CA LEU A 289 14.44 13.13 -13.30
C LEU A 289 13.98 12.51 -14.62
N SER A 290 14.75 12.71 -15.72
CA SER A 290 14.46 12.10 -17.02
C SER A 290 14.49 10.56 -16.97
N ALA A 291 15.46 9.99 -16.27
CA ALA A 291 15.54 8.54 -16.06
C ALA A 291 14.30 8.02 -15.30
N SER A 292 13.85 8.71 -14.26
CA SER A 292 12.64 8.31 -13.51
C SER A 292 11.39 8.26 -14.39
N ASP A 293 11.20 9.23 -15.30
CA ASP A 293 10.07 9.24 -16.23
C ASP A 293 10.11 8.05 -17.21
N ILE A 294 11.32 7.69 -17.73
CA ILE A 294 11.51 6.51 -18.59
C ILE A 294 11.22 5.22 -17.81
N PHE A 295 11.78 5.08 -16.60
CA PHE A 295 11.57 3.89 -15.78
C PHE A 295 10.13 3.76 -15.29
N PHE A 296 9.43 4.87 -15.07
CA PHE A 296 8.01 4.86 -14.71
C PHE A 296 7.17 4.32 -15.87
N ALA A 297 7.38 4.84 -17.09
CA ALA A 297 6.70 4.35 -18.28
C ALA A 297 7.02 2.88 -18.57
N GLY A 298 8.31 2.50 -18.50
CA GLY A 298 8.77 1.13 -18.66
C GLY A 298 8.21 0.18 -17.59
N GLY A 299 8.19 0.61 -16.34
CA GLY A 299 7.63 -0.14 -15.22
C GLY A 299 6.13 -0.42 -15.38
N LEU A 300 5.36 0.58 -15.81
CA LEU A 300 3.94 0.41 -16.14
C LEU A 300 3.75 -0.54 -17.32
N ALA A 301 4.56 -0.44 -18.37
CA ALA A 301 4.51 -1.36 -19.51
C ALA A 301 4.78 -2.81 -19.08
N VAL A 302 5.77 -3.04 -18.21
CA VAL A 302 6.06 -4.37 -17.63
C VAL A 302 4.90 -4.86 -16.79
N ALA A 303 4.25 -4.00 -16.00
CA ALA A 303 3.08 -4.36 -15.20
C ALA A 303 1.88 -4.76 -16.08
N VAL A 304 1.63 -4.01 -17.15
CA VAL A 304 0.61 -4.37 -18.16
C VAL A 304 0.93 -5.70 -18.81
N LEU A 305 2.18 -5.91 -19.24
CA LEU A 305 2.62 -7.18 -19.83
C LEU A 305 2.43 -8.35 -18.85
N ALA A 306 2.76 -8.16 -17.58
CA ALA A 306 2.55 -9.18 -16.55
C ALA A 306 1.05 -9.56 -16.41
N TYR A 307 0.14 -8.57 -16.43
CA TYR A 307 -1.30 -8.83 -16.47
C TYR A 307 -1.73 -9.57 -17.74
N LEU A 308 -1.26 -9.15 -18.92
CA LEU A 308 -1.61 -9.78 -20.19
C LEU A 308 -1.18 -11.24 -20.22
N VAL A 309 0.07 -11.54 -19.83
CA VAL A 309 0.59 -12.91 -19.73
C VAL A 309 -0.21 -13.74 -18.72
N TRP A 310 -0.55 -13.18 -17.57
CA TRP A 310 -1.34 -13.86 -16.55
C TRP A 310 -2.76 -14.18 -17.04
N LEU A 311 -3.44 -13.22 -17.68
CA LEU A 311 -4.78 -13.40 -18.24
C LEU A 311 -4.80 -14.38 -19.42
N TRP A 312 -3.79 -14.32 -20.29
CA TRP A 312 -3.64 -15.22 -21.42
C TRP A 312 -3.53 -16.70 -20.98
N ARG A 313 -2.88 -16.96 -19.84
CA ARG A 313 -2.77 -18.33 -19.28
C ARG A 313 -4.07 -18.88 -18.70
N GLY A 314 -5.06 -18.06 -18.46
CA GLY A 314 -6.45 -18.45 -18.20
C GLY A 314 -6.77 -19.11 -16.85
N HIS A 315 -5.80 -19.40 -15.99
CA HIS A 315 -5.98 -20.17 -14.75
C HIS A 315 -5.46 -19.41 -13.51
N GLY A 316 -5.68 -18.10 -13.45
CA GLY A 316 -5.19 -17.25 -12.36
C GLY A 316 -5.91 -17.51 -11.03
N ARG A 317 -5.15 -17.75 -9.97
CA ARG A 317 -5.67 -17.78 -8.59
C ARG A 317 -5.87 -16.34 -8.10
N LEU A 318 -6.85 -16.13 -7.20
CA LEU A 318 -7.11 -14.78 -6.67
C LEU A 318 -5.91 -14.20 -5.90
N ILE A 319 -5.10 -15.06 -5.23
CA ILE A 319 -3.87 -14.59 -4.57
C ILE A 319 -2.86 -14.03 -5.60
N GLU A 320 -2.76 -14.62 -6.78
CA GLU A 320 -1.90 -14.12 -7.86
C GLU A 320 -2.36 -12.74 -8.34
N ALA A 321 -3.70 -12.53 -8.44
CA ALA A 321 -4.28 -11.23 -8.73
C ALA A 321 -3.87 -10.18 -7.69
N VAL A 322 -3.92 -10.52 -6.40
CA VAL A 322 -3.49 -9.60 -5.33
C VAL A 322 -1.99 -9.28 -5.40
N VAL A 323 -1.17 -10.27 -5.72
CA VAL A 323 0.28 -10.06 -5.91
C VAL A 323 0.57 -9.15 -7.11
N LEU A 324 -0.20 -9.27 -8.20
CA LEU A 324 -0.11 -8.35 -9.34
C LEU A 324 -0.55 -6.92 -8.97
N VAL A 325 -1.56 -6.77 -8.12
CA VAL A 325 -1.93 -5.47 -7.54
C VAL A 325 -0.76 -4.87 -6.78
N GLN A 326 -0.12 -5.65 -5.88
CA GLN A 326 1.07 -5.20 -5.15
C GLN A 326 2.22 -4.85 -6.10
N PHE A 327 2.38 -5.61 -7.18
CA PHE A 327 3.40 -5.35 -8.19
C PHE A 327 3.20 -3.99 -8.86
N VAL A 328 1.99 -3.67 -9.32
CA VAL A 328 1.68 -2.35 -9.90
C VAL A 328 1.98 -1.23 -8.92
N ILE A 329 1.50 -1.36 -7.68
CA ILE A 329 1.67 -0.31 -6.67
C ILE A 329 3.15 -0.07 -6.36
N ILE A 330 3.92 -1.13 -6.11
CA ILE A 330 5.33 -0.97 -5.73
C ILE A 330 6.19 -0.49 -6.91
N VAL A 331 5.88 -0.91 -8.13
CA VAL A 331 6.51 -0.37 -9.36
C VAL A 331 6.27 1.13 -9.44
N MET A 332 5.01 1.58 -9.26
CA MET A 332 4.69 3.01 -9.27
C MET A 332 5.44 3.79 -8.19
N ILE A 333 5.62 3.23 -7.00
CA ILE A 333 6.34 3.90 -5.90
C ILE A 333 7.83 4.01 -6.24
N VAL A 334 8.46 2.92 -6.69
CA VAL A 334 9.93 2.86 -6.88
C VAL A 334 10.37 3.64 -8.12
N THR A 335 9.58 3.61 -9.20
CA THR A 335 9.99 4.20 -10.48
C THR A 335 9.58 5.67 -10.62
N ASN A 336 8.68 6.18 -9.77
CA ASN A 336 8.21 7.56 -9.85
C ASN A 336 9.25 8.55 -9.31
N LYS A 337 9.30 9.73 -9.91
CA LYS A 337 10.04 10.90 -9.42
C LYS A 337 9.53 11.47 -8.09
N THR A 338 8.32 11.06 -7.68
CA THR A 338 7.70 11.47 -6.43
C THR A 338 7.41 10.27 -5.55
N PHE A 339 7.74 10.38 -4.28
CA PHE A 339 7.38 9.39 -3.27
C PHE A 339 7.00 10.10 -1.97
N SER A 340 5.72 10.30 -1.76
CA SER A 340 5.20 10.86 -0.51
C SER A 340 4.92 9.74 0.51
N PRO A 341 5.05 9.99 1.82
CA PRO A 341 4.90 8.98 2.89
C PRO A 341 3.59 8.21 2.81
N GLN A 342 2.50 8.89 2.43
CA GLN A 342 1.17 8.31 2.28
C GLN A 342 1.06 7.26 1.16
N TYR A 343 2.02 7.19 0.22
CA TYR A 343 1.99 6.16 -0.83
C TYR A 343 2.18 4.75 -0.28
N MET A 344 2.84 4.61 0.88
CA MET A 344 2.91 3.33 1.57
C MET A 344 1.53 2.77 1.93
N MET A 345 0.52 3.62 2.19
CA MET A 345 -0.84 3.18 2.49
C MET A 345 -1.47 2.38 1.34
N TRP A 346 -1.08 2.64 0.08
CA TRP A 346 -1.63 1.93 -1.07
C TRP A 346 -1.37 0.42 -1.03
N LEU A 347 -0.25 0.00 -0.40
CA LEU A 347 0.10 -1.41 -0.22
C LEU A 347 -0.75 -2.09 0.86
N GLY A 348 -1.19 -1.36 1.89
CA GLY A 348 -1.75 -1.91 3.11
C GLY A 348 -3.07 -2.64 2.93
N GLY A 349 -4.05 -2.00 2.27
CA GLY A 349 -5.38 -2.58 2.06
C GLY A 349 -5.36 -3.87 1.24
N PRO A 350 -4.74 -3.89 0.05
CA PRO A 350 -4.55 -5.11 -0.73
C PRO A 350 -3.78 -6.21 0.03
N GLN A 351 -2.73 -5.85 0.79
CA GLN A 351 -1.96 -6.82 1.57
C GLN A 351 -2.78 -7.44 2.71
N ALA A 352 -3.58 -6.64 3.41
CA ALA A 352 -4.51 -7.14 4.42
C ALA A 352 -5.56 -8.08 3.81
N ALA A 353 -6.11 -7.72 2.64
CA ALA A 353 -7.05 -8.56 1.91
C ALA A 353 -6.42 -9.88 1.40
N ALA A 354 -5.10 -9.92 1.14
CA ALA A 354 -4.41 -11.16 0.77
C ALA A 354 -4.50 -12.24 1.85
N PHE A 355 -4.45 -11.87 3.14
CA PHE A 355 -4.68 -12.81 4.25
C PHE A 355 -6.10 -13.38 4.20
N ALA A 356 -7.10 -12.55 3.91
CA ALA A 356 -8.48 -13.02 3.76
C ALA A 356 -8.62 -13.99 2.58
N VAL A 357 -7.96 -13.71 1.46
CA VAL A 357 -7.94 -14.60 0.28
C VAL A 357 -7.34 -15.96 0.63
N LEU A 358 -6.24 -16.01 1.36
CA LEU A 358 -5.63 -17.27 1.77
C LEU A 358 -6.45 -18.02 2.82
N GLY A 359 -7.14 -17.31 3.71
CA GLY A 359 -7.90 -17.91 4.81
C GLY A 359 -9.20 -18.59 4.41
N THR A 360 -9.76 -18.27 3.22
CA THR A 360 -11.09 -18.75 2.79
C THR A 360 -11.09 -19.84 1.74
N ARG A 361 -9.96 -20.11 1.10
CA ARG A 361 -9.88 -21.14 0.06
C ARG A 361 -9.32 -22.47 0.59
N SER A 362 -9.92 -23.59 0.15
CA SER A 362 -9.27 -24.88 0.25
C SER A 362 -8.09 -24.90 -0.71
N HIS A 363 -6.90 -24.94 -0.18
CA HIS A 363 -5.67 -25.03 -0.94
C HIS A 363 -5.16 -26.48 -0.87
N HIS A 364 -4.48 -26.94 -1.91
CA HIS A 364 -3.55 -28.04 -1.71
C HIS A 364 -2.57 -27.63 -0.61
N VAL A 365 -2.34 -28.49 0.36
CA VAL A 365 -1.61 -28.17 1.59
C VAL A 365 -0.24 -27.55 1.29
N GLU A 366 0.47 -28.03 0.29
CA GLU A 366 1.79 -27.55 -0.11
C GLU A 366 1.72 -26.09 -0.66
N GLU A 367 0.78 -25.80 -1.58
CA GLU A 367 0.62 -24.47 -2.17
C GLU A 367 0.23 -23.43 -1.10
N PHE A 368 -0.62 -23.79 -0.15
CA PHE A 368 -1.01 -22.94 0.95
C PHE A 368 0.19 -22.51 1.81
N TYR A 369 1.04 -23.46 2.20
CA TYR A 369 2.20 -23.14 3.04
C TYR A 369 3.23 -22.27 2.30
N VAL A 370 3.44 -22.50 1.02
CA VAL A 370 4.32 -21.69 0.18
C VAL A 370 3.79 -20.26 0.05
N ASP A 371 2.52 -20.09 -0.32
CA ASP A 371 1.90 -18.77 -0.47
C ASP A 371 1.84 -18.02 0.87
N ARG A 372 1.54 -18.72 1.96
CA ARG A 372 1.54 -18.15 3.31
C ARG A 372 2.94 -17.68 3.73
N SER A 373 3.97 -18.47 3.46
CA SER A 373 5.36 -18.07 3.76
C SER A 373 5.75 -16.81 3.01
N ARG A 374 5.46 -16.74 1.71
CA ARG A 374 5.71 -15.56 0.87
C ARG A 374 4.93 -14.34 1.33
N LEU A 375 3.63 -14.53 1.65
CA LEU A 375 2.79 -13.46 2.15
C LEU A 375 3.34 -12.88 3.46
N ASN A 376 3.81 -13.73 4.38
CA ASN A 376 4.39 -13.29 5.64
C ASN A 376 5.72 -12.54 5.41
N THR A 377 6.59 -13.01 4.51
CA THR A 377 7.84 -12.33 4.16
C THR A 377 7.58 -10.96 3.55
N LEU A 378 6.67 -10.89 2.58
CA LEU A 378 6.27 -9.62 1.95
C LEU A 378 5.65 -8.67 2.97
N SER A 379 4.76 -9.17 3.85
CA SER A 379 4.16 -8.37 4.92
C SER A 379 5.22 -7.80 5.87
N MET A 380 6.23 -8.58 6.22
CA MET A 380 7.34 -8.11 7.07
C MET A 380 8.10 -6.97 6.39
N TRP A 381 8.48 -7.12 5.12
CA TRP A 381 9.19 -6.07 4.39
C TRP A 381 8.35 -4.80 4.22
N ILE A 382 7.03 -4.95 3.95
CA ILE A 382 6.10 -3.81 3.89
C ILE A 382 6.04 -3.09 5.25
N LEU A 383 5.93 -3.82 6.36
CA LEU A 383 5.91 -3.22 7.71
C LEU A 383 7.22 -2.49 8.01
N VAL A 384 8.38 -3.09 7.70
CA VAL A 384 9.69 -2.45 7.89
C VAL A 384 9.81 -1.18 7.05
N ALA A 385 9.45 -1.23 5.75
CA ALA A 385 9.48 -0.06 4.87
C ALA A 385 8.56 1.06 5.40
N THR A 386 7.37 0.69 5.90
CA THR A 386 6.40 1.63 6.45
C THR A 386 6.88 2.26 7.75
N PHE A 387 7.48 1.46 8.64
CA PHE A 387 8.08 1.97 9.88
C PHE A 387 9.25 2.93 9.60
N LEU A 388 10.14 2.57 8.70
CA LEU A 388 11.21 3.48 8.27
C LEU A 388 10.64 4.77 7.64
N THR A 389 9.50 4.67 6.93
CA THR A 389 8.83 5.85 6.39
C THR A 389 8.30 6.76 7.50
N LEU A 390 7.74 6.22 8.59
CA LEU A 390 7.34 6.99 9.77
C LEU A 390 8.53 7.71 10.40
N LEU A 391 9.68 7.05 10.50
CA LEU A 391 10.89 7.65 11.04
C LEU A 391 11.44 8.77 10.13
N VAL A 392 11.33 8.62 8.80
CA VAL A 392 11.68 9.68 7.84
C VAL A 392 10.68 10.82 7.94
N TYR A 393 9.39 10.55 7.84
CA TYR A 393 8.32 11.54 7.93
C TYR A 393 7.21 11.05 8.89
N PRO A 394 6.88 11.82 9.90
CA PRO A 394 7.30 13.21 10.15
C PRO A 394 8.52 13.36 11.08
N ILE A 395 9.09 12.26 11.63
CA ILE A 395 9.99 12.32 12.80
C ILE A 395 11.34 13.02 12.48
N SER A 396 11.98 12.70 11.37
CA SER A 396 13.28 13.28 11.00
C SER A 396 13.23 14.23 9.81
N TYR A 397 12.03 14.61 9.36
CA TYR A 397 11.84 15.34 8.11
C TYR A 397 12.49 16.71 8.13
N ASP A 398 12.41 17.43 9.24
CA ASP A 398 13.00 18.75 9.41
C ASP A 398 14.51 18.76 9.16
N PHE A 399 15.22 17.69 9.55
CA PHE A 399 16.66 17.54 9.29
C PHE A 399 17.00 17.32 7.82
N LEU A 400 16.04 16.86 7.02
CA LEU A 400 16.22 16.69 5.57
C LEU A 400 16.00 17.99 4.80
N VAL A 401 15.14 18.89 5.30
CA VAL A 401 14.69 20.07 4.55
C VAL A 401 15.30 21.37 5.04
N ASN A 402 15.60 21.49 6.35
CA ASN A 402 16.07 22.74 6.96
C ASN A 402 17.61 22.83 6.98
N ASP A 403 18.11 24.07 6.77
CA ASP A 403 19.53 24.42 6.84
C ASP A 403 19.81 25.53 7.87
N TRP A 404 18.86 25.81 8.79
CA TRP A 404 18.84 27.04 9.56
C TRP A 404 19.75 27.09 10.78
N ASN A 405 20.24 25.93 11.24
CA ASN A 405 21.14 25.90 12.39
C ASN A 405 22.14 24.72 12.33
N VAL A 406 23.18 24.79 13.18
CA VAL A 406 24.25 23.77 13.26
C VAL A 406 23.71 22.39 13.62
N ARG A 407 22.67 22.30 14.46
CA ARG A 407 22.04 21.03 14.83
C ARG A 407 21.41 20.33 13.64
N ASP A 408 20.71 21.06 12.79
CA ASP A 408 20.06 20.51 11.59
C ASP A 408 21.10 20.01 10.60
N SER A 409 22.20 20.73 10.44
CA SER A 409 23.34 20.30 9.62
C SER A 409 23.98 19.00 10.14
N LEU A 410 24.18 18.84 11.46
CA LEU A 410 24.74 17.63 12.06
C LEU A 410 23.80 16.43 11.94
N LEU A 411 22.47 16.61 12.09
CA LEU A 411 21.49 15.56 12.04
C LEU A 411 21.04 15.21 10.62
N ARG A 412 21.40 16.02 9.61
CA ARG A 412 21.10 15.76 8.19
C ARG A 412 21.70 14.43 7.72
N PHE A 413 22.94 14.14 8.05
CA PHE A 413 23.59 12.90 7.61
C PHE A 413 22.86 11.65 8.12
N PRO A 414 22.61 11.45 9.44
CA PRO A 414 21.85 10.30 9.92
C PRO A 414 20.41 10.27 9.40
N ALA A 415 19.72 11.40 9.24
CA ALA A 415 18.39 11.46 8.63
C ALA A 415 18.40 11.02 7.15
N THR A 416 19.44 11.41 6.40
CA THR A 416 19.62 10.99 5.00
C THR A 416 19.98 9.50 4.89
N LEU A 417 20.78 8.95 5.82
CA LEU A 417 21.01 7.51 5.88
C LEU A 417 19.73 6.72 6.17
N LEU A 418 18.89 7.23 7.05
CA LEU A 418 17.57 6.65 7.34
C LEU A 418 16.67 6.66 6.09
N LEU A 419 16.66 7.78 5.35
CA LEU A 419 15.97 7.89 4.06
C LEU A 419 16.52 6.87 3.05
N ALA A 420 17.82 6.73 2.93
CA ALA A 420 18.47 5.76 2.05
C ALA A 420 18.12 4.31 2.45
N ALA A 421 18.15 3.99 3.74
CA ALA A 421 17.77 2.68 4.26
C ALA A 421 16.30 2.36 3.93
N ARG A 422 15.38 3.33 4.11
CA ARG A 422 13.97 3.20 3.72
C ARG A 422 13.84 2.89 2.23
N ASN A 423 14.53 3.63 1.37
CA ASN A 423 14.48 3.45 -0.07
C ASN A 423 15.04 2.08 -0.49
N ILE A 424 16.10 1.61 0.13
CA ILE A 424 16.63 0.25 -0.08
C ILE A 424 15.59 -0.80 0.28
N VAL A 425 14.92 -0.68 1.43
CA VAL A 425 13.88 -1.64 1.83
C VAL A 425 12.69 -1.62 0.88
N VAL A 426 12.29 -0.46 0.37
CA VAL A 426 11.23 -0.34 -0.66
C VAL A 426 11.62 -1.06 -1.96
N VAL A 427 12.89 -1.00 -2.37
CA VAL A 427 13.42 -1.79 -3.50
C VAL A 427 13.43 -3.29 -3.17
N ILE A 428 13.74 -3.68 -1.93
CA ILE A 428 13.63 -5.10 -1.50
C ILE A 428 12.17 -5.60 -1.62
N VAL A 429 11.17 -4.78 -1.23
CA VAL A 429 9.75 -5.11 -1.44
C VAL A 429 9.47 -5.35 -2.92
N LEU A 430 9.95 -4.49 -3.82
CA LEU A 430 9.80 -4.68 -5.27
C LEU A 430 10.42 -6.00 -5.73
N ILE A 431 11.65 -6.31 -5.31
CA ILE A 431 12.34 -7.55 -5.69
C ILE A 431 11.56 -8.78 -5.20
N ASP A 432 11.04 -8.76 -3.97
CA ASP A 432 10.26 -9.88 -3.40
C ASP A 432 8.96 -10.10 -4.16
N VAL A 433 8.25 -9.02 -4.49
CA VAL A 433 7.04 -9.08 -5.33
C VAL A 433 7.37 -9.59 -6.74
N ILE A 434 8.44 -9.13 -7.40
CA ILE A 434 8.88 -9.62 -8.71
C ILE A 434 9.15 -11.13 -8.65
N ARG A 435 9.86 -11.60 -7.62
CA ARG A 435 10.14 -13.04 -7.44
C ARG A 435 8.86 -13.86 -7.33
N TRP A 436 7.86 -13.34 -6.62
CA TRP A 436 6.56 -14.00 -6.49
C TRP A 436 5.79 -14.00 -7.82
N VAL A 437 5.67 -12.85 -8.49
CA VAL A 437 5.07 -12.72 -9.84
C VAL A 437 5.73 -13.69 -10.82
N TRP A 438 7.07 -13.68 -10.88
CA TRP A 438 7.83 -14.58 -11.75
C TRP A 438 7.57 -16.05 -11.50
N SER A 439 7.35 -16.46 -10.23
CA SER A 439 7.10 -17.85 -9.86
C SER A 439 5.82 -18.43 -10.44
N PHE A 440 4.79 -17.63 -10.67
CA PHE A 440 3.54 -18.09 -11.29
C PHE A 440 3.43 -17.70 -12.77
N LEU A 441 4.22 -16.76 -13.25
CA LEU A 441 4.32 -16.44 -14.67
C LEU A 441 5.31 -17.34 -15.44
N ARG A 442 6.16 -18.12 -14.77
CA ARG A 442 7.00 -19.11 -15.44
C ARG A 442 6.16 -20.23 -16.08
N PRO A 443 6.53 -20.73 -17.27
CA PRO A 443 5.96 -21.97 -17.78
C PRO A 443 6.19 -23.07 -16.73
N ARG A 444 5.11 -23.71 -16.29
CA ARG A 444 5.26 -24.91 -15.47
C ARG A 444 5.97 -25.95 -16.34
N ALA A 445 7.28 -26.08 -16.20
CA ALA A 445 8.03 -27.17 -16.83
C ALA A 445 7.35 -28.47 -16.45
N VAL A 446 6.96 -29.18 -17.48
CA VAL A 446 6.14 -30.38 -17.49
C VAL A 446 6.55 -31.38 -16.41
N LYS A 447 6.01 -31.29 -15.19
CA LYS A 447 5.98 -32.44 -14.26
C LYS A 447 5.13 -33.60 -14.82
N ALA A 448 4.32 -33.32 -15.83
CA ALA A 448 3.46 -34.34 -16.51
C ALA A 448 4.25 -35.41 -17.29
N VAL A 449 5.47 -35.13 -17.75
CA VAL A 449 6.25 -36.16 -18.49
C VAL A 449 6.88 -37.20 -17.54
N ARG A 450 7.21 -36.83 -16.30
CA ARG A 450 7.77 -37.80 -15.33
C ARG A 450 6.72 -38.77 -14.74
N GLN A 451 5.48 -38.33 -14.58
CA GLN A 451 4.41 -39.25 -14.12
C GLN A 451 3.94 -40.21 -15.22
N ARG A 452 3.92 -39.80 -16.49
CA ARG A 452 3.62 -40.73 -17.59
C ARG A 452 4.75 -41.75 -17.84
N ARG A 453 6.00 -41.44 -17.63
CA ARG A 453 7.11 -42.42 -17.74
C ARG A 453 7.16 -43.38 -16.57
N ARG A 454 6.69 -43.04 -15.36
CA ARG A 454 6.59 -43.99 -14.23
C ARG A 454 5.36 -44.92 -14.29
N GLY A 455 4.35 -44.58 -15.09
CA GLY A 455 3.16 -45.40 -15.27
C GLY A 455 3.26 -46.45 -16.41
N VAL A 456 4.34 -46.46 -17.18
CA VAL A 456 4.57 -47.38 -18.30
C VAL A 456 5.55 -48.51 -17.94
N GLU A 457 6.23 -48.43 -16.79
CA GLU A 457 7.15 -49.47 -16.30
C GLU A 457 6.57 -50.23 -15.08
N ALA A 458 5.27 -50.61 -15.13
CA ALA A 458 4.77 -51.67 -14.24
C ALA A 458 4.90 -53.00 -15.00
N PRO A 459 5.75 -53.95 -14.54
CA PRO A 459 5.84 -55.26 -15.17
C PRO A 459 4.56 -56.05 -14.91
N GLN A 460 4.16 -56.80 -15.92
CA GLN A 460 3.14 -57.85 -15.87
C GLN A 460 3.56 -58.98 -14.95
#